data_db65e73f99f7b52a335241dbc45eb3d8
#
_entry.id   db65e73f99f7b52a335241dbc45eb3d8
#
_cell.length_a   1.000
_cell.length_b   1.000
_cell.length_c   1.000
_cell.angle_alpha   90.00
_cell.angle_beta   90.00
_cell.angle_gamma   90.00
#
_symmetry.space_group_name_H-M   'P 1'
#
loop_
_entity.id
_entity.type
_entity.pdbx_description
1 polymer ?
#
loop_
_entity_poly.entity_id
_entity_poly.type
_entity_poly.pdbx_seq_one_letter_code
_entity_poly.pdbx_strand_id
1 'polypeptide(L)'
;MVAIGTRAKKKRDLNPTKEIFVPIALGLLMIILSLVLVSGASDNSLPTLIPYFNSYQVGYIILSYVGAMITQKGADSISKLMKTKMDKDRWNTEEESFDQNRELVETPTSVNIPYKFRYKKQTHNGWINIDPFRGSMVIGVPGSGKSFGVINPAIRQLVGKGFCLCIYDFKFPDLAQIAYYHYLLKKKNDPNYHHKFHVVNLDQVEYSRRVNPFKKEYINTLAQAQEMAESMVTALQKGGGSGGGGSEAFFTQSAVNFLASTIYYFATYDNGKYSDLPHILAFMNRSYQEIFDTLFTNEELTSLMSPFKSAYENKAFDQLEGQVGTVK
;
A
#
# COMPACT_ATOMS: atom_id res chain seq x y z
N MET A 1 -20.65 7.06 -13.94
CA MET A 1 -19.67 7.99 -14.50
C MET A 1 -19.06 8.75 -13.34
N VAL A 2 -17.80 8.49 -13.01
CA VAL A 2 -17.12 9.12 -11.85
C VAL A 2 -16.45 10.39 -12.34
N ALA A 3 -16.78 11.55 -11.75
CA ALA A 3 -16.03 12.77 -11.97
C ALA A 3 -14.75 12.70 -11.12
N ILE A 4 -13.61 12.52 -11.76
CA ILE A 4 -12.31 12.65 -11.10
C ILE A 4 -12.01 14.14 -11.02
N GLY A 5 -12.59 14.80 -10.01
CA GLY A 5 -12.23 16.17 -9.67
C GLY A 5 -11.10 16.15 -8.66
N THR A 6 -9.94 16.66 -9.02
CA THR A 6 -8.95 17.08 -8.03
C THR A 6 -9.56 18.24 -7.24
N ARG A 7 -9.98 17.97 -6.00
CA ARG A 7 -10.36 19.04 -5.06
C ARG A 7 -9.09 19.86 -4.75
N ALA A 8 -8.82 20.87 -5.54
CA ALA A 8 -7.89 21.90 -5.13
C ALA A 8 -8.38 22.50 -3.80
N LYS A 9 -7.48 22.60 -2.83
CA LYS A 9 -7.77 23.22 -1.53
C LYS A 9 -8.33 24.60 -1.82
N LYS A 10 -9.60 24.87 -1.43
CA LYS A 10 -10.26 26.16 -1.65
C LYS A 10 -9.31 27.29 -1.20
N LYS A 11 -8.79 28.06 -2.13
CA LYS A 11 -7.92 29.21 -1.86
C LYS A 11 -8.72 30.16 -0.98
N ARG A 12 -8.19 30.50 0.19
CA ARG A 12 -8.75 31.52 1.03
C ARG A 12 -8.59 32.84 0.27
N ASP A 13 -9.68 33.40 -0.22
CA ASP A 13 -9.67 34.69 -0.88
C ASP A 13 -9.19 35.74 0.11
N LEU A 14 -7.90 36.05 0.05
CA LEU A 14 -7.28 37.13 0.83
C LEU A 14 -7.85 38.43 0.29
N ASN A 15 -8.60 39.16 1.11
CA ASN A 15 -9.04 40.50 0.77
C ASN A 15 -7.83 41.46 0.94
N PRO A 16 -7.22 41.94 -0.18
CA PRO A 16 -5.97 42.69 -0.10
C PRO A 16 -6.12 43.99 0.71
N THR A 17 -7.29 44.59 0.68
CA THR A 17 -7.56 45.83 1.43
C THR A 17 -7.51 45.57 2.94
N LYS A 18 -8.21 44.56 3.44
CA LYS A 18 -8.31 44.28 4.88
C LYS A 18 -7.08 43.59 5.45
N GLU A 19 -6.41 42.75 4.69
CA GLU A 19 -5.33 41.90 5.20
C GLU A 19 -3.93 42.44 4.89
N ILE A 20 -3.80 43.41 3.98
CA ILE A 20 -2.53 44.01 3.58
C ILE A 20 -2.51 45.52 3.87
N PHE A 21 -3.40 46.29 3.23
CA PHE A 21 -3.32 47.74 3.30
C PHE A 21 -3.67 48.30 4.68
N VAL A 22 -4.70 47.77 5.34
CA VAL A 22 -5.11 48.26 6.68
C VAL A 22 -4.02 48.00 7.74
N PRO A 23 -3.42 46.79 7.87
CA PRO A 23 -2.36 46.57 8.85
C PRO A 23 -1.11 47.42 8.57
N ILE A 24 -0.70 47.55 7.30
CA ILE A 24 0.48 48.37 6.96
C ILE A 24 0.23 49.83 7.28
N ALA A 25 -0.90 50.41 6.88
CA ALA A 25 -1.24 51.81 7.14
C ALA A 25 -1.36 52.08 8.64
N LEU A 26 -2.01 51.20 9.40
CA LEU A 26 -2.15 51.30 10.84
C LEU A 26 -0.80 51.22 11.57
N GLY A 27 0.03 50.24 11.17
CA GLY A 27 1.35 50.04 11.77
C GLY A 27 2.30 51.20 11.48
N LEU A 28 2.32 51.74 10.25
CA LEU A 28 3.09 52.95 9.92
C LEU A 28 2.60 54.18 10.67
N LEU A 29 1.28 54.36 10.81
CA LEU A 29 0.70 55.44 11.56
C LEU A 29 1.12 55.38 13.04
N MET A 30 1.14 54.20 13.65
CA MET A 30 1.62 54.00 15.02
C MET A 30 3.12 54.35 15.17
N ILE A 31 3.95 53.98 14.18
CA ILE A 31 5.37 54.30 14.17
C ILE A 31 5.56 55.85 14.04
N ILE A 32 4.81 56.49 13.15
CA ILE A 32 4.86 57.97 13.01
C ILE A 32 4.42 58.64 14.31
N LEU A 33 3.34 58.16 14.93
CA LEU A 33 2.86 58.69 16.19
C LEU A 33 3.88 58.51 17.32
N SER A 34 4.64 57.44 17.32
CA SER A 34 5.72 57.19 18.28
C SER A 34 6.86 58.20 18.14
N LEU A 35 7.16 58.70 16.92
CA LEU A 35 8.16 59.73 16.70
C LEU A 35 7.75 61.08 17.30
N VAL A 36 6.44 61.39 17.30
CA VAL A 36 5.90 62.56 17.95
C VAL A 36 6.11 62.48 19.47
N LEU A 37 6.00 61.32 20.09
CA LEU A 37 6.30 61.12 21.51
C LEU A 37 7.78 61.34 21.83
N VAL A 38 8.69 61.03 20.92
CA VAL A 38 10.13 61.31 21.10
C VAL A 38 10.40 62.83 21.08
N SER A 39 9.75 63.60 20.20
CA SER A 39 9.92 65.02 20.13
C SER A 39 9.43 65.75 21.41
N GLY A 40 8.44 65.19 22.12
CA GLY A 40 7.98 65.69 23.43
C GLY A 40 8.87 65.24 24.62
N ALA A 41 9.82 64.32 24.41
CA ALA A 41 10.67 63.79 25.48
C ALA A 41 11.69 64.77 26.08
N SER A 42 11.85 65.99 25.51
CA SER A 42 12.64 67.07 26.09
C SER A 42 11.94 67.72 27.28
N ASP A 43 10.65 67.47 27.48
CA ASP A 43 9.89 68.02 28.60
C ASP A 43 9.93 67.02 29.78
N ASN A 44 10.76 67.32 30.80
CA ASN A 44 10.95 66.50 31.99
C ASN A 44 9.75 66.54 32.97
N SER A 45 8.56 66.87 32.53
CA SER A 45 7.37 67.12 33.36
C SER A 45 6.66 65.82 33.82
N LEU A 46 6.98 64.64 33.25
CA LEU A 46 6.37 63.36 33.63
C LEU A 46 7.32 62.50 34.47
N PRO A 47 6.76 61.73 35.45
CA PRO A 47 7.57 60.88 36.31
C PRO A 47 8.20 59.75 35.51
N THR A 48 9.38 59.29 35.95
CA THR A 48 10.05 58.07 35.37
C THR A 48 9.30 56.80 35.75
N LEU A 49 8.79 56.04 34.78
CA LEU A 49 8.07 54.80 34.98
C LEU A 49 9.02 53.63 35.25
N ILE A 50 10.21 53.70 34.74
CA ILE A 50 11.27 52.68 34.91
C ILE A 50 12.58 53.43 35.22
N PRO A 51 13.48 52.96 36.13
CA PRO A 51 14.78 53.55 36.33
C PRO A 51 15.51 53.76 35.00
N TYR A 52 15.98 55.01 34.76
CA TYR A 52 16.68 55.46 33.54
C TYR A 52 15.82 55.78 32.32
N PHE A 53 14.48 55.49 32.30
CA PHE A 53 13.62 55.85 31.15
C PHE A 53 12.49 56.80 31.55
N ASN A 54 12.35 57.84 30.80
CA ASN A 54 11.23 58.81 30.97
C ASN A 54 9.96 58.14 30.36
N SER A 55 8.77 58.50 30.88
CA SER A 55 7.48 57.98 30.40
C SER A 55 7.27 58.12 28.89
N TYR A 56 7.77 59.18 28.28
CA TYR A 56 7.74 59.40 26.83
C TYR A 56 8.58 58.37 26.08
N GLN A 57 9.78 58.04 26.59
CA GLN A 57 10.67 57.04 25.99
C GLN A 57 10.05 55.63 26.06
N VAL A 58 9.43 55.28 27.19
CA VAL A 58 8.71 54.01 27.34
C VAL A 58 7.53 53.94 26.35
N GLY A 59 6.76 55.01 26.23
CA GLY A 59 5.66 55.09 25.26
C GLY A 59 6.13 54.95 23.82
N TYR A 60 7.26 55.57 23.46
CA TYR A 60 7.88 55.43 22.15
C TYR A 60 8.25 53.97 21.85
N ILE A 61 8.93 53.28 22.76
CA ILE A 61 9.36 51.89 22.57
C ILE A 61 8.16 50.98 22.37
N ILE A 62 7.14 51.08 23.23
CA ILE A 62 5.94 50.26 23.15
C ILE A 62 5.20 50.50 21.84
N LEU A 63 4.96 51.78 21.50
CA LEU A 63 4.17 52.11 20.30
C LEU A 63 4.90 51.74 19.00
N SER A 64 6.23 51.95 18.97
CA SER A 64 7.06 51.50 17.83
C SER A 64 7.06 50.01 17.67
N TYR A 65 7.18 49.24 18.76
CA TYR A 65 7.18 47.79 18.74
C TYR A 65 5.83 47.22 18.24
N VAL A 66 4.73 47.74 18.77
CA VAL A 66 3.37 47.34 18.33
C VAL A 66 3.13 47.70 16.87
N GLY A 67 3.55 48.92 16.47
CA GLY A 67 3.47 49.37 15.08
C GLY A 67 4.26 48.46 14.12
N ALA A 68 5.48 48.08 14.51
CA ALA A 68 6.32 47.14 13.74
C ALA A 68 5.68 45.76 13.61
N MET A 69 5.13 45.21 14.69
CA MET A 69 4.42 43.91 14.65
C MET A 69 3.19 43.92 13.73
N ILE A 70 2.44 45.04 13.74
CA ILE A 70 1.25 45.16 12.86
C ILE A 70 1.68 45.30 11.40
N THR A 71 2.73 46.05 11.12
CA THR A 71 3.30 46.20 9.76
C THR A 71 3.83 44.87 9.25
N GLN A 72 4.51 44.08 10.10
CA GLN A 72 5.01 42.76 9.75
C GLN A 72 3.89 41.78 9.34
N LYS A 73 2.74 41.80 10.02
CA LYS A 73 1.56 40.98 9.59
C LYS A 73 1.09 41.35 8.19
N GLY A 74 1.10 42.64 7.85
CA GLY A 74 0.77 43.07 6.49
C GLY A 74 1.80 42.59 5.45
N ALA A 75 3.09 42.67 5.77
CA ALA A 75 4.18 42.18 4.92
C ALA A 75 4.12 40.68 4.71
N ASP A 76 3.81 39.89 5.74
CA ASP A 76 3.59 38.43 5.64
C ASP A 76 2.42 38.10 4.71
N SER A 77 1.37 38.92 4.73
CA SER A 77 0.22 38.74 3.83
C SER A 77 0.58 39.05 2.38
N ILE A 78 1.47 40.05 2.13
CA ILE A 78 2.05 40.28 0.79
C ILE A 78 2.86 39.07 0.32
N SER A 79 3.74 38.56 1.17
CA SER A 79 4.55 37.39 0.86
C SER A 79 3.67 36.16 0.49
N LYS A 80 2.58 35.95 1.25
CA LYS A 80 1.59 34.89 0.93
C LYS A 80 0.89 35.14 -0.41
N LEU A 81 0.52 36.41 -0.70
CA LEU A 81 -0.11 36.78 -1.96
C LEU A 81 0.85 36.60 -3.15
N MET A 82 2.12 36.98 -2.99
CA MET A 82 3.15 36.76 -4.00
C MET A 82 3.39 35.27 -4.25
N LYS A 83 3.53 34.46 -3.21
CA LYS A 83 3.62 33.00 -3.35
C LYS A 83 2.41 32.42 -4.09
N THR A 84 1.20 32.85 -3.76
CA THR A 84 -0.01 32.36 -4.46
C THR A 84 -0.12 32.88 -5.91
N LYS A 85 0.50 34.01 -6.26
CA LYS A 85 0.59 34.48 -7.66
C LYS A 85 1.71 33.79 -8.44
N MET A 86 2.82 33.41 -7.77
CA MET A 86 3.92 32.62 -8.36
C MET A 86 3.52 31.16 -8.57
N ASP A 87 2.60 30.65 -7.77
CA ASP A 87 1.95 29.32 -7.92
C ASP A 87 0.92 29.28 -9.09
N LYS A 88 1.00 30.19 -10.03
CA LYS A 88 0.33 30.04 -11.33
C LYS A 88 1.13 29.04 -12.16
N ASP A 89 1.28 27.82 -11.60
CA ASP A 89 1.64 26.69 -12.42
C ASP A 89 0.53 26.52 -13.47
N ARG A 90 0.94 26.51 -14.73
CA ARG A 90 0.10 26.28 -15.90
C ARG A 90 -0.80 25.06 -15.72
N TRP A 91 -0.40 24.13 -14.87
CA TRP A 91 -1.03 22.85 -14.57
C TRP A 91 -1.88 22.84 -13.31
N ASN A 92 -1.79 23.88 -12.48
CA ASN A 92 -2.50 23.98 -11.18
C ASN A 92 -3.61 25.02 -11.24
N THR A 93 -4.46 24.93 -12.23
CA THR A 93 -5.69 25.72 -12.30
C THR A 93 -6.78 25.06 -11.48
N GLU A 94 -7.52 25.85 -10.71
CA GLU A 94 -8.63 25.37 -9.86
C GLU A 94 -9.64 24.57 -10.71
N GLU A 95 -9.90 23.33 -10.30
CA GLU A 95 -10.82 22.40 -10.95
C GLU A 95 -10.45 22.01 -12.40
N GLU A 96 -9.30 22.40 -12.92
CA GLU A 96 -8.85 21.99 -14.25
C GLU A 96 -7.80 20.88 -14.17
N SER A 97 -7.79 20.04 -15.18
CA SER A 97 -6.80 19.00 -15.45
C SER A 97 -5.96 19.41 -16.67
N PHE A 98 -4.86 18.70 -16.90
CA PHE A 98 -4.17 18.75 -18.18
C PHE A 98 -5.00 18.00 -19.25
N ASP A 99 -4.65 18.16 -20.53
CA ASP A 99 -5.34 17.44 -21.61
C ASP A 99 -5.13 15.92 -21.46
N GLN A 100 -6.22 15.18 -21.49
CA GLN A 100 -6.27 13.75 -21.24
C GLN A 100 -6.63 13.00 -22.51
N ASN A 101 -6.34 11.70 -22.53
CA ASN A 101 -6.70 10.85 -23.64
C ASN A 101 -8.23 10.82 -23.86
N ARG A 102 -8.65 11.13 -25.07
CA ARG A 102 -10.07 11.15 -25.49
C ARG A 102 -10.44 9.94 -26.35
N GLU A 103 -9.45 9.19 -26.79
CA GLU A 103 -9.66 8.07 -27.69
C GLU A 103 -9.90 6.77 -26.92
N LEU A 104 -10.92 6.04 -27.34
CA LEU A 104 -11.17 4.68 -26.86
C LEU A 104 -10.26 3.72 -27.63
N VAL A 105 -9.35 3.08 -26.91
CA VAL A 105 -8.52 2.02 -27.46
C VAL A 105 -9.09 0.68 -27.04
N GLU A 106 -9.96 0.10 -27.84
CA GLU A 106 -10.56 -1.19 -27.57
C GLU A 106 -9.77 -2.31 -28.25
N THR A 107 -9.25 -3.23 -27.40
CA THR A 107 -8.57 -4.43 -27.84
C THR A 107 -9.18 -5.66 -27.13
N PRO A 108 -8.95 -6.88 -27.59
CA PRO A 108 -9.42 -8.06 -26.89
C PRO A 108 -8.98 -8.16 -25.42
N THR A 109 -7.91 -7.47 -25.06
CA THR A 109 -7.30 -7.52 -23.73
C THR A 109 -7.43 -6.21 -22.94
N SER A 110 -7.76 -5.08 -23.57
CA SER A 110 -7.82 -3.78 -22.88
C SER A 110 -8.96 -3.69 -21.86
N VAL A 111 -8.73 -2.93 -20.79
CA VAL A 111 -9.76 -2.46 -19.88
C VAL A 111 -9.90 -0.95 -20.04
N ASN A 112 -11.10 -0.50 -20.37
CA ASN A 112 -11.37 0.89 -20.71
C ASN A 112 -12.35 1.50 -19.70
N ILE A 113 -11.95 2.58 -19.04
CA ILE A 113 -12.74 3.25 -18.01
C ILE A 113 -13.08 4.66 -18.48
N PRO A 114 -14.36 4.97 -18.71
CA PRO A 114 -14.78 6.32 -19.11
C PRO A 114 -14.76 7.25 -17.90
N TYR A 115 -14.30 8.47 -18.11
CA TYR A 115 -14.35 9.52 -17.10
C TYR A 115 -14.58 10.89 -17.74
N LYS A 116 -14.85 11.90 -16.90
CA LYS A 116 -14.96 13.30 -17.31
C LYS A 116 -13.84 14.11 -16.70
N PHE A 117 -13.24 14.99 -17.47
CA PHE A 117 -12.23 15.92 -17.00
C PHE A 117 -12.53 17.33 -17.51
N ARG A 118 -12.05 18.34 -16.79
CA ARG A 118 -12.18 19.75 -17.17
C ARG A 118 -10.84 20.25 -17.70
N TYR A 119 -10.87 20.79 -18.92
CA TYR A 119 -9.71 21.36 -19.57
C TYR A 119 -10.12 22.60 -20.36
N LYS A 120 -9.35 23.70 -20.22
CA LYS A 120 -9.66 25.01 -20.84
C LYS A 120 -11.12 25.45 -20.58
N LYS A 121 -11.56 25.34 -19.33
CA LYS A 121 -12.91 25.70 -18.87
C LYS A 121 -14.06 24.87 -19.47
N GLN A 122 -13.77 23.86 -20.25
CA GLN A 122 -14.76 22.95 -20.85
C GLN A 122 -14.65 21.55 -20.23
N THR A 123 -15.79 20.85 -20.16
CA THR A 123 -15.82 19.46 -19.70
C THR A 123 -15.71 18.54 -20.90
N HIS A 124 -14.73 17.66 -20.88
CA HIS A 124 -14.46 16.67 -21.91
C HIS A 124 -14.70 15.26 -21.38
N ASN A 125 -15.03 14.33 -22.26
CA ASN A 125 -15.00 12.91 -21.99
C ASN A 125 -13.61 12.38 -22.29
N GLY A 126 -13.12 11.45 -21.47
CA GLY A 126 -11.84 10.78 -21.64
C GLY A 126 -11.93 9.29 -21.33
N TRP A 127 -10.88 8.58 -21.69
CA TRP A 127 -10.73 7.15 -21.46
C TRP A 127 -9.41 6.86 -20.77
N ILE A 128 -9.49 6.08 -19.68
CA ILE A 128 -8.33 5.41 -19.09
C ILE A 128 -8.26 4.05 -19.75
N ASN A 129 -7.23 3.84 -20.58
CA ASN A 129 -7.00 2.58 -21.28
C ASN A 129 -5.93 1.81 -20.48
N ILE A 130 -6.32 0.70 -19.88
CA ILE A 130 -5.47 -0.16 -19.06
C ILE A 130 -5.10 -1.40 -19.86
N ASP A 131 -3.82 -1.70 -19.92
CA ASP A 131 -3.30 -2.97 -20.40
C ASP A 131 -3.12 -3.91 -19.18
N PRO A 132 -3.90 -5.00 -19.06
CA PRO A 132 -3.85 -5.88 -17.90
C PRO A 132 -2.54 -6.65 -17.77
N PHE A 133 -1.73 -6.72 -18.83
CA PHE A 133 -0.40 -7.34 -18.77
C PHE A 133 0.68 -6.43 -18.18
N ARG A 134 0.33 -5.18 -17.90
CA ARG A 134 1.19 -4.22 -17.19
C ARG A 134 0.64 -3.98 -15.80
N GLY A 135 1.54 -3.83 -14.82
CA GLY A 135 1.14 -3.48 -13.46
C GLY A 135 0.41 -2.14 -13.42
N SER A 136 -0.75 -2.11 -12.76
CA SER A 136 -1.54 -0.88 -12.57
C SER A 136 -1.76 -0.64 -11.09
N MET A 137 -1.60 0.60 -10.64
CA MET A 137 -1.81 1.00 -9.26
C MET A 137 -2.92 2.06 -9.17
N VAL A 138 -3.90 1.81 -8.29
CA VAL A 138 -5.01 2.74 -8.02
C VAL A 138 -4.89 3.28 -6.61
N ILE A 139 -4.54 4.57 -6.50
CA ILE A 139 -4.33 5.24 -5.22
C ILE A 139 -5.51 6.17 -4.92
N GLY A 140 -5.93 6.19 -3.67
CA GLY A 140 -6.99 7.09 -3.19
C GLY A 140 -7.33 6.83 -1.73
N VAL A 141 -7.88 7.84 -1.07
CA VAL A 141 -8.34 7.74 0.32
C VAL A 141 -9.56 6.81 0.44
N PRO A 142 -9.87 6.28 1.63
CA PRO A 142 -11.11 5.55 1.86
C PRO A 142 -12.33 6.35 1.40
N GLY A 143 -13.29 5.69 0.74
CA GLY A 143 -14.49 6.35 0.20
C GLY A 143 -14.30 7.15 -1.10
N SER A 144 -13.09 7.20 -1.69
CA SER A 144 -12.85 7.93 -2.95
C SER A 144 -13.43 7.28 -4.21
N GLY A 145 -14.12 6.14 -4.09
CA GLY A 145 -14.75 5.47 -5.22
C GLY A 145 -13.83 4.55 -6.03
N LYS A 146 -12.65 4.16 -5.52
CA LYS A 146 -11.70 3.27 -6.22
C LYS A 146 -12.35 1.99 -6.73
N SER A 147 -13.07 1.30 -5.84
CA SER A 147 -13.74 0.04 -6.21
C SER A 147 -14.79 0.27 -7.28
N PHE A 148 -15.69 1.24 -7.06
CA PHE A 148 -16.77 1.53 -7.99
C PHE A 148 -16.28 2.07 -9.34
N GLY A 149 -15.31 2.99 -9.32
CA GLY A 149 -14.83 3.70 -10.52
C GLY A 149 -13.84 2.92 -11.37
N VAL A 150 -13.05 2.04 -10.76
CA VAL A 150 -11.95 1.36 -11.46
C VAL A 150 -12.02 -0.16 -11.33
N ILE A 151 -12.08 -0.69 -10.11
CA ILE A 151 -11.95 -2.13 -9.89
C ILE A 151 -13.16 -2.89 -10.44
N ASN A 152 -14.37 -2.46 -10.14
CA ASN A 152 -15.58 -3.12 -10.61
C ASN A 152 -15.71 -3.11 -12.14
N PRO A 153 -15.49 -1.98 -12.85
CA PRO A 153 -15.42 -1.95 -14.30
C PRO A 153 -14.31 -2.86 -14.88
N ALA A 154 -13.17 -2.96 -14.22
CA ALA A 154 -12.08 -3.84 -14.64
C ALA A 154 -12.49 -5.32 -14.53
N ILE A 155 -13.01 -5.75 -13.37
CA ILE A 155 -13.51 -7.12 -13.16
C ILE A 155 -14.56 -7.47 -14.22
N ARG A 156 -15.53 -6.61 -14.45
CA ARG A 156 -16.59 -6.82 -15.44
C ARG A 156 -16.03 -7.05 -16.84
N GLN A 157 -15.09 -6.21 -17.27
CA GLN A 157 -14.53 -6.30 -18.61
C GLN A 157 -13.62 -7.52 -18.77
N LEU A 158 -12.77 -7.80 -17.78
CA LEU A 158 -11.86 -8.95 -17.82
C LEU A 158 -12.61 -10.27 -17.81
N VAL A 159 -13.61 -10.44 -16.93
CA VAL A 159 -14.46 -11.64 -16.95
C VAL A 159 -15.23 -11.74 -18.28
N GLY A 160 -15.78 -10.65 -18.78
CA GLY A 160 -16.47 -10.62 -20.09
C GLY A 160 -15.57 -11.02 -21.25
N LYS A 161 -14.29 -10.69 -21.20
CA LYS A 161 -13.27 -11.02 -22.20
C LYS A 161 -12.67 -12.44 -22.00
N GLY A 162 -13.06 -13.16 -20.94
CA GLY A 162 -12.62 -14.53 -20.71
C GLY A 162 -11.28 -14.67 -19.99
N PHE A 163 -10.82 -13.65 -19.28
CA PHE A 163 -9.60 -13.74 -18.48
C PHE A 163 -9.80 -14.64 -17.25
N CYS A 164 -8.76 -15.37 -16.88
CA CYS A 164 -8.62 -15.96 -15.55
C CYS A 164 -8.19 -14.88 -14.57
N LEU A 165 -8.88 -14.77 -13.43
CA LEU A 165 -8.63 -13.74 -12.43
C LEU A 165 -8.37 -14.36 -11.06
N CYS A 166 -7.44 -13.76 -10.32
CA CYS A 166 -7.31 -13.93 -8.88
C CYS A 166 -7.68 -12.62 -8.21
N ILE A 167 -8.73 -12.61 -7.40
CA ILE A 167 -9.25 -11.41 -6.73
C ILE A 167 -9.05 -11.57 -5.23
N TYR A 168 -8.23 -10.69 -4.64
CA TYR A 168 -8.12 -10.58 -3.20
C TYR A 168 -9.16 -9.57 -2.69
N ASP A 169 -10.21 -10.06 -2.06
CA ASP A 169 -11.33 -9.26 -1.57
C ASP A 169 -11.22 -9.03 -0.06
N PHE A 170 -10.61 -7.90 0.33
CA PHE A 170 -10.45 -7.53 1.73
C PHE A 170 -11.79 -7.28 2.45
N LYS A 171 -12.82 -6.89 1.69
CA LYS A 171 -14.19 -6.66 2.19
C LYS A 171 -15.14 -7.71 1.65
N PHE A 172 -14.73 -8.96 1.73
CA PHE A 172 -15.58 -10.06 1.27
C PHE A 172 -17.02 -9.89 1.83
N PRO A 173 -18.08 -10.04 1.00
CA PRO A 173 -18.06 -10.56 -0.38
C PRO A 173 -18.21 -9.51 -1.50
N ASP A 174 -17.85 -8.25 -1.29
CA ASP A 174 -18.16 -7.14 -2.22
C ASP A 174 -17.67 -7.39 -3.66
N LEU A 175 -16.38 -7.65 -3.84
CA LEU A 175 -15.81 -7.91 -5.18
C LEU A 175 -16.15 -9.33 -5.68
N ALA A 176 -16.25 -10.28 -4.77
CA ALA A 176 -16.60 -11.65 -5.10
C ALA A 176 -18.00 -11.76 -5.72
N GLN A 177 -18.99 -11.03 -5.18
CA GLN A 177 -20.35 -10.98 -5.74
C GLN A 177 -20.37 -10.40 -7.15
N ILE A 178 -19.63 -9.31 -7.40
CA ILE A 178 -19.53 -8.69 -8.72
C ILE A 178 -18.89 -9.66 -9.72
N ALA A 179 -17.78 -10.27 -9.33
CA ALA A 179 -17.08 -11.25 -10.17
C ALA A 179 -17.97 -12.46 -10.49
N TYR A 180 -18.67 -12.98 -9.49
CA TYR A 180 -19.58 -14.12 -9.66
C TYR A 180 -20.77 -13.79 -10.57
N TYR A 181 -21.37 -12.62 -10.41
CA TYR A 181 -22.45 -12.17 -11.29
C TYR A 181 -22.00 -12.12 -12.76
N HIS A 182 -20.86 -11.51 -13.03
CA HIS A 182 -20.34 -11.41 -14.40
C HIS A 182 -19.87 -12.77 -14.95
N TYR A 183 -19.35 -13.65 -14.09
CA TYR A 183 -19.06 -15.03 -14.43
C TYR A 183 -20.33 -15.77 -14.88
N LEU A 184 -21.43 -15.66 -14.15
CA LEU A 184 -22.71 -16.30 -14.53
C LEU A 184 -23.27 -15.73 -15.84
N LEU A 185 -23.19 -14.41 -16.05
CA LEU A 185 -23.59 -13.78 -17.31
C LEU A 185 -22.74 -14.32 -18.48
N LYS A 186 -21.43 -14.37 -18.33
CA LYS A 186 -20.54 -14.92 -19.37
C LYS A 186 -20.84 -16.36 -19.67
N LYS A 187 -21.01 -17.19 -18.64
CA LYS A 187 -21.36 -18.61 -18.79
C LYS A 187 -22.70 -18.83 -19.49
N LYS A 188 -23.68 -17.96 -19.22
CA LYS A 188 -24.98 -18.00 -19.89
C LYS A 188 -24.90 -17.65 -21.38
N ASN A 189 -24.05 -16.67 -21.72
CA ASN A 189 -23.96 -16.13 -23.06
C ASN A 189 -22.93 -16.87 -23.96
N ASP A 190 -22.06 -17.67 -23.37
CA ASP A 190 -20.98 -18.39 -24.06
C ASP A 190 -20.95 -19.85 -23.62
N PRO A 191 -21.55 -20.76 -24.41
CA PRO A 191 -21.55 -22.18 -24.09
C PRO A 191 -20.17 -22.81 -24.00
N ASN A 192 -19.17 -22.22 -24.65
CA ASN A 192 -17.78 -22.68 -24.64
C ASN A 192 -16.95 -22.13 -23.47
N TYR A 193 -17.58 -21.38 -22.58
CA TYR A 193 -16.91 -20.83 -21.42
C TYR A 193 -16.74 -21.89 -20.32
N HIS A 194 -15.55 -22.45 -20.22
CA HIS A 194 -15.22 -23.57 -19.31
C HIS A 194 -14.60 -23.16 -17.99
N HIS A 195 -14.41 -21.88 -17.75
CA HIS A 195 -13.81 -21.39 -16.50
C HIS A 195 -14.69 -21.76 -15.30
N LYS A 196 -14.04 -22.00 -14.16
CA LYS A 196 -14.69 -22.31 -12.89
C LYS A 196 -14.52 -21.15 -11.93
N PHE A 197 -15.51 -20.95 -11.08
CA PHE A 197 -15.44 -19.94 -10.01
C PHE A 197 -15.13 -20.65 -8.70
N HIS A 198 -14.11 -20.18 -8.00
CA HIS A 198 -13.70 -20.73 -6.72
C HIS A 198 -13.60 -19.59 -5.70
N VAL A 199 -14.03 -19.84 -4.47
CA VAL A 199 -13.86 -18.94 -3.34
C VAL A 199 -12.98 -19.63 -2.32
N VAL A 200 -11.96 -18.92 -1.81
CA VAL A 200 -11.16 -19.32 -0.66
C VAL A 200 -11.43 -18.32 0.43
N ASN A 201 -12.17 -18.74 1.47
CA ASN A 201 -12.52 -17.90 2.61
C ASN A 201 -12.03 -18.59 3.88
N LEU A 202 -11.11 -17.95 4.60
CA LEU A 202 -10.51 -18.50 5.82
C LEU A 202 -11.36 -18.24 7.07
N ASP A 203 -12.26 -17.25 7.00
CA ASP A 203 -13.17 -16.92 8.12
C ASP A 203 -14.40 -17.84 8.17
N GLN A 204 -14.89 -18.24 6.98
CA GLN A 204 -16.07 -19.12 6.81
C GLN A 204 -15.66 -20.33 5.97
N VAL A 205 -14.95 -21.24 6.61
CA VAL A 205 -14.31 -22.39 5.95
C VAL A 205 -15.31 -23.34 5.27
N GLU A 206 -16.53 -23.41 5.76
CA GLU A 206 -17.63 -24.20 5.20
C GLU A 206 -18.02 -23.76 3.78
N TYR A 207 -17.86 -22.49 3.45
CA TYR A 207 -18.12 -21.93 2.10
C TYR A 207 -16.86 -21.92 1.22
N SER A 208 -15.70 -22.29 1.80
CA SER A 208 -14.43 -22.26 1.10
C SER A 208 -14.20 -23.49 0.23
N ARG A 209 -13.68 -23.28 -0.97
CA ARG A 209 -13.16 -24.37 -1.78
C ARG A 209 -11.92 -24.95 -1.11
N ARG A 210 -11.90 -26.25 -0.90
CA ARG A 210 -10.70 -26.95 -0.43
C ARG A 210 -9.62 -26.91 -1.51
N VAL A 211 -8.43 -26.50 -1.12
CA VAL A 211 -7.24 -26.44 -1.97
C VAL A 211 -6.19 -27.36 -1.36
N ASN A 212 -5.68 -28.28 -2.15
CA ASN A 212 -4.53 -29.09 -1.78
C ASN A 212 -3.37 -28.75 -2.72
N PRO A 213 -2.39 -27.94 -2.28
CA PRO A 213 -1.24 -27.55 -3.09
C PRO A 213 -0.21 -28.68 -3.24
N PHE A 214 -0.30 -29.76 -2.43
CA PHE A 214 0.68 -30.84 -2.39
C PHE A 214 0.36 -31.98 -3.35
N LYS A 215 -0.72 -31.87 -4.12
CA LYS A 215 -1.09 -32.95 -5.06
C LYS A 215 0.06 -33.28 -6.00
N LYS A 216 0.19 -34.57 -6.30
CA LYS A 216 1.15 -35.09 -7.29
C LYS A 216 1.11 -34.33 -8.62
N GLU A 217 -0.06 -33.86 -9.05
CA GLU A 217 -0.23 -33.03 -10.26
C GLU A 217 0.62 -31.79 -10.28
N TYR A 218 0.94 -31.24 -9.10
CA TYR A 218 1.71 -30.00 -8.92
C TYR A 218 3.15 -30.26 -8.44
N ILE A 219 3.41 -31.43 -7.85
CA ILE A 219 4.72 -31.82 -7.30
C ILE A 219 5.23 -33.03 -8.07
N ASN A 220 5.82 -32.80 -9.24
CA ASN A 220 6.37 -33.85 -10.10
C ASN A 220 7.89 -33.98 -9.96
N THR A 221 8.57 -32.98 -9.44
CA THR A 221 10.01 -32.90 -9.29
C THR A 221 10.41 -32.45 -7.89
N LEU A 222 11.62 -32.86 -7.50
CA LEU A 222 12.21 -32.44 -6.23
C LEU A 222 12.33 -30.90 -6.11
N ALA A 223 12.62 -30.23 -7.24
CA ALA A 223 12.70 -28.76 -7.29
C ALA A 223 11.35 -28.10 -6.97
N GLN A 224 10.24 -28.65 -7.46
CA GLN A 224 8.90 -28.13 -7.14
C GLN A 224 8.53 -28.34 -5.67
N ALA A 225 8.93 -29.47 -5.08
CA ALA A 225 8.75 -29.70 -3.64
C ALA A 225 9.58 -28.72 -2.82
N GLN A 226 10.79 -28.40 -3.27
CA GLN A 226 11.68 -27.44 -2.61
C GLN A 226 11.12 -26.01 -2.69
N GLU A 227 10.63 -25.58 -3.84
CA GLU A 227 9.98 -24.26 -4.02
C GLU A 227 8.73 -24.13 -3.12
N MET A 228 7.92 -25.19 -3.03
CA MET A 228 6.75 -25.21 -2.15
C MET A 228 7.17 -25.11 -0.67
N ALA A 229 8.16 -25.87 -0.24
CA ALA A 229 8.67 -25.85 1.12
C ALA A 229 9.26 -24.48 1.47
N GLU A 230 10.04 -23.88 0.58
CA GLU A 230 10.62 -22.54 0.77
C GLU A 230 9.54 -21.48 0.92
N SER A 231 8.50 -21.54 0.08
CA SER A 231 7.36 -20.63 0.15
C SER A 231 6.63 -20.74 1.50
N MET A 232 6.44 -21.96 2.01
CA MET A 232 5.80 -22.21 3.30
C MET A 232 6.66 -21.70 4.47
N VAL A 233 7.93 -22.07 4.52
CA VAL A 233 8.84 -21.65 5.59
C VAL A 233 8.98 -20.14 5.61
N THR A 234 9.14 -19.51 4.44
CA THR A 234 9.21 -18.04 4.32
C THR A 234 7.92 -17.37 4.80
N ALA A 235 6.75 -17.94 4.51
CA ALA A 235 5.47 -17.39 4.96
C ALA A 235 5.31 -17.47 6.48
N LEU A 236 5.78 -18.55 7.10
CA LEU A 236 5.77 -18.73 8.55
C LEU A 236 6.74 -17.76 9.26
N GLN A 237 7.92 -17.53 8.68
CA GLN A 237 8.93 -16.62 9.25
C GLN A 237 8.56 -15.14 9.15
N LYS A 238 7.79 -14.70 8.15
CA LYS A 238 7.33 -13.30 8.03
C LYS A 238 6.50 -12.80 9.21
N GLY A 239 6.06 -13.69 10.08
CA GLY A 239 5.39 -13.33 11.34
C GLY A 239 6.33 -13.04 12.52
N GLY A 240 7.62 -13.37 12.42
CA GLY A 240 8.64 -13.11 13.45
C GLY A 240 9.86 -12.43 12.80
N GLY A 241 10.14 -11.20 13.22
CA GLY A 241 11.12 -10.27 12.64
C GLY A 241 12.38 -10.89 12.03
N SER A 242 12.60 -10.60 10.77
CA SER A 242 13.75 -11.01 9.98
C SER A 242 15.00 -10.19 10.38
N GLY A 243 16.01 -10.86 10.89
CA GLY A 243 17.31 -10.25 11.20
C GLY A 243 18.30 -11.27 11.72
N GLY A 244 18.56 -12.35 10.99
CA GLY A 244 19.43 -13.40 11.44
C GLY A 244 20.78 -13.48 10.74
N GLY A 245 21.83 -13.74 11.50
CA GLY A 245 23.19 -14.06 11.00
C GLY A 245 23.27 -15.44 10.30
N GLY A 246 24.44 -15.82 9.84
CA GLY A 246 24.67 -17.04 9.02
C GLY A 246 24.14 -18.35 9.63
N SER A 247 24.03 -18.46 10.96
CA SER A 247 23.45 -19.64 11.63
C SER A 247 21.94 -19.78 11.37
N GLU A 248 21.19 -18.68 11.39
CA GLU A 248 19.74 -18.68 11.13
C GLU A 248 19.43 -19.11 9.67
N ALA A 249 20.24 -18.66 8.73
CA ALA A 249 20.11 -19.08 7.34
C ALA A 249 20.34 -20.60 7.18
N PHE A 250 21.28 -21.17 7.93
CA PHE A 250 21.53 -22.61 7.92
C PHE A 250 20.35 -23.40 8.46
N PHE A 251 19.77 -23.00 9.59
CA PHE A 251 18.58 -23.68 10.16
C PHE A 251 17.36 -23.55 9.27
N THR A 252 17.16 -22.38 8.68
CA THR A 252 16.08 -22.15 7.70
C THR A 252 16.22 -23.08 6.49
N GLN A 253 17.43 -23.17 5.92
CA GLN A 253 17.69 -24.04 4.77
C GLN A 253 17.51 -25.52 5.12
N SER A 254 17.93 -25.93 6.33
CA SER A 254 17.70 -27.29 6.82
C SER A 254 16.22 -27.59 6.96
N ALA A 255 15.43 -26.68 7.53
CA ALA A 255 14.00 -26.83 7.64
C ALA A 255 13.31 -26.93 6.27
N VAL A 256 13.73 -26.12 5.28
CA VAL A 256 13.26 -26.21 3.90
C VAL A 256 13.59 -27.58 3.29
N ASN A 257 14.81 -28.07 3.43
CA ASN A 257 15.23 -29.36 2.89
C ASN A 257 14.44 -30.53 3.50
N PHE A 258 14.22 -30.50 4.81
CA PHE A 258 13.42 -31.51 5.51
C PHE A 258 11.96 -31.50 5.04
N LEU A 259 11.34 -30.33 4.99
CA LEU A 259 9.96 -30.21 4.53
C LEU A 259 9.81 -30.59 3.06
N ALA A 260 10.74 -30.18 2.19
CA ALA A 260 10.76 -30.55 0.79
C ALA A 260 10.88 -32.06 0.59
N SER A 261 11.76 -32.71 1.37
CA SER A 261 11.91 -34.16 1.34
C SER A 261 10.61 -34.88 1.72
N THR A 262 9.93 -34.38 2.76
CA THR A 262 8.66 -34.94 3.21
C THR A 262 7.56 -34.73 2.15
N ILE A 263 7.44 -33.54 1.59
CA ILE A 263 6.46 -33.24 0.52
C ILE A 263 6.69 -34.14 -0.69
N TYR A 264 7.94 -34.26 -1.15
CA TYR A 264 8.26 -35.07 -2.31
C TYR A 264 8.03 -36.56 -2.05
N TYR A 265 8.38 -37.07 -0.86
CA TYR A 265 8.11 -38.44 -0.46
C TYR A 265 6.62 -38.76 -0.61
N PHE A 266 5.73 -37.95 -0.04
CA PHE A 266 4.29 -38.15 -0.13
C PHE A 266 3.73 -37.97 -1.54
N ALA A 267 4.31 -37.09 -2.35
CA ALA A 267 3.91 -36.90 -3.75
C ALA A 267 4.26 -38.09 -4.62
N THR A 268 5.35 -38.84 -4.30
CA THR A 268 5.80 -40.03 -5.04
C THR A 268 5.26 -41.34 -4.46
N TYR A 269 5.06 -41.41 -3.15
CA TYR A 269 4.57 -42.60 -2.46
C TYR A 269 3.11 -42.92 -2.85
N ASP A 270 2.86 -44.17 -3.19
CA ASP A 270 1.52 -44.70 -3.57
C ASP A 270 0.78 -43.77 -4.56
N ASN A 271 1.50 -43.27 -5.55
CA ASN A 271 0.98 -42.38 -6.57
C ASN A 271 0.38 -41.05 -6.02
N GLY A 272 0.86 -40.54 -4.88
CA GLY A 272 0.42 -39.31 -4.25
C GLY A 272 -0.90 -39.39 -3.49
N LYS A 273 -1.34 -40.62 -3.14
CA LYS A 273 -2.60 -40.83 -2.42
C LYS A 273 -2.69 -40.08 -1.09
N TYR A 274 -1.58 -39.96 -0.40
CA TYR A 274 -1.46 -39.31 0.91
C TYR A 274 -0.78 -37.95 0.83
N SER A 275 -0.67 -37.40 -0.36
CA SER A 275 -0.01 -36.11 -0.58
C SER A 275 -0.92 -34.94 -0.24
N ASP A 276 -1.12 -34.71 1.06
CA ASP A 276 -1.86 -33.59 1.61
C ASP A 276 -1.26 -33.14 2.95
N LEU A 277 -1.58 -31.91 3.37
CA LEU A 277 -1.02 -31.33 4.57
C LEU A 277 -1.31 -32.14 5.85
N PRO A 278 -2.52 -32.68 6.10
CA PRO A 278 -2.78 -33.50 7.27
C PRO A 278 -1.87 -34.72 7.40
N HIS A 279 -1.62 -35.45 6.31
CA HIS A 279 -0.74 -36.61 6.32
C HIS A 279 0.73 -36.21 6.52
N ILE A 280 1.17 -35.13 5.85
CA ILE A 280 2.51 -34.57 6.04
C ILE A 280 2.73 -34.19 7.52
N LEU A 281 1.81 -33.46 8.13
CA LEU A 281 1.90 -33.08 9.53
C LEU A 281 1.86 -34.29 10.48
N ALA A 282 0.99 -35.26 10.21
CA ALA A 282 0.92 -36.50 11.01
C ALA A 282 2.24 -37.28 10.94
N PHE A 283 2.88 -37.32 9.79
CA PHE A 283 4.20 -37.94 9.62
C PHE A 283 5.29 -37.17 10.35
N MET A 284 5.33 -35.86 10.22
CA MET A 284 6.32 -35.01 10.89
C MET A 284 6.23 -35.10 12.42
N ASN A 285 5.09 -35.47 12.99
CA ASN A 285 4.92 -35.70 14.42
C ASN A 285 5.36 -37.10 14.90
N ARG A 286 5.90 -37.96 14.03
CA ARG A 286 6.49 -39.24 14.43
C ARG A 286 7.86 -39.05 15.07
N SER A 287 8.42 -40.16 15.57
CA SER A 287 9.80 -40.16 16.08
C SER A 287 10.80 -39.86 14.97
N TYR A 288 11.92 -39.25 15.29
CA TYR A 288 12.97 -38.99 14.30
C TYR A 288 13.45 -40.28 13.62
N GLN A 289 13.50 -41.38 14.36
CA GLN A 289 13.88 -42.66 13.79
C GLN A 289 12.92 -43.13 12.70
N GLU A 290 11.62 -43.08 12.96
CA GLU A 290 10.62 -43.47 11.96
C GLU A 290 10.65 -42.55 10.71
N ILE A 291 10.82 -41.24 10.95
CA ILE A 291 10.86 -40.26 9.87
C ILE A 291 12.08 -40.48 8.97
N PHE A 292 13.27 -40.53 9.55
CA PHE A 292 14.52 -40.60 8.79
C PHE A 292 14.71 -41.97 8.16
N ASP A 293 14.35 -43.07 8.86
CA ASP A 293 14.37 -44.39 8.25
C ASP A 293 13.46 -44.47 7.02
N THR A 294 12.28 -43.82 7.07
CA THR A 294 11.35 -43.77 5.94
C THR A 294 11.90 -42.89 4.81
N LEU A 295 12.39 -41.68 5.09
CA LEU A 295 12.87 -40.80 4.03
C LEU A 295 14.13 -41.31 3.35
N PHE A 296 15.03 -41.98 4.08
CA PHE A 296 16.23 -42.59 3.50
C PHE A 296 15.96 -43.78 2.58
N THR A 297 14.75 -44.33 2.56
CA THR A 297 14.38 -45.38 1.59
C THR A 297 14.29 -44.85 0.16
N ASN A 298 14.14 -43.55 -0.01
CA ASN A 298 14.04 -42.92 -1.34
C ASN A 298 15.38 -42.30 -1.74
N GLU A 299 16.05 -42.93 -2.72
CA GLU A 299 17.36 -42.50 -3.21
C GLU A 299 17.36 -41.06 -3.79
N GLU A 300 16.25 -40.61 -4.37
CA GLU A 300 16.11 -39.26 -4.94
C GLU A 300 16.23 -38.14 -3.86
N LEU A 301 15.93 -38.49 -2.60
CA LEU A 301 16.03 -37.56 -1.48
C LEU A 301 17.45 -37.40 -0.91
N THR A 302 18.40 -38.23 -1.35
CA THR A 302 19.75 -38.29 -0.79
C THR A 302 20.44 -36.92 -0.73
N SER A 303 20.27 -36.10 -1.75
CA SER A 303 20.88 -34.77 -1.82
C SER A 303 20.32 -33.80 -0.75
N LEU A 304 19.00 -33.79 -0.54
CA LEU A 304 18.37 -32.95 0.47
C LEU A 304 18.56 -33.48 1.89
N MET A 305 18.65 -34.80 2.03
CA MET A 305 18.80 -35.47 3.33
C MET A 305 20.25 -35.57 3.82
N SER A 306 21.24 -35.29 2.95
CA SER A 306 22.66 -35.34 3.29
C SER A 306 23.04 -34.56 4.53
N PRO A 307 22.56 -33.32 4.79
CA PRO A 307 22.91 -32.57 6.01
C PRO A 307 22.46 -33.24 7.31
N PHE A 308 21.46 -34.11 7.26
CA PHE A 308 20.89 -34.80 8.43
C PHE A 308 21.55 -36.14 8.71
N LYS A 309 22.18 -36.73 7.71
CA LYS A 309 22.71 -38.11 7.77
C LYS A 309 23.70 -38.30 8.91
N SER A 310 24.66 -37.43 9.06
CA SER A 310 25.66 -37.51 10.14
C SER A 310 25.04 -37.40 11.52
N ALA A 311 24.12 -36.46 11.72
CA ALA A 311 23.42 -36.31 13.01
C ALA A 311 22.53 -37.53 13.33
N TYR A 312 21.87 -38.08 12.32
CA TYR A 312 21.04 -39.27 12.47
C TYR A 312 21.87 -40.52 12.83
N GLU A 313 22.96 -40.82 12.07
CA GLU A 313 23.85 -41.95 12.30
C GLU A 313 24.51 -41.91 13.68
N ASN A 314 24.86 -40.71 14.15
CA ASN A 314 25.44 -40.52 15.49
C ASN A 314 24.38 -40.40 16.61
N LYS A 315 23.09 -40.55 16.30
CA LYS A 315 21.96 -40.40 17.24
C LYS A 315 21.96 -39.06 17.98
N ALA A 316 22.45 -38.00 17.31
CA ALA A 316 22.52 -36.64 17.85
C ALA A 316 21.14 -35.93 17.65
N PHE A 317 20.14 -36.41 18.39
CA PHE A 317 18.76 -35.92 18.24
C PHE A 317 18.58 -34.44 18.59
N ASP A 318 19.38 -33.91 19.53
CA ASP A 318 19.36 -32.47 19.84
C ASP A 318 19.78 -31.61 18.63
N GLN A 319 20.73 -32.10 17.85
CA GLN A 319 21.15 -31.45 16.60
C GLN A 319 20.07 -31.53 15.55
N LEU A 320 19.41 -32.68 15.41
CA LEU A 320 18.26 -32.83 14.49
C LEU A 320 17.11 -31.93 14.90
N GLU A 321 16.82 -31.81 16.21
CA GLU A 321 15.81 -30.88 16.72
C GLU A 321 16.11 -29.44 16.32
N GLY A 322 17.37 -28.99 16.44
CA GLY A 322 17.77 -27.66 16.01
C GLY A 322 17.60 -27.43 14.49
N GLN A 323 17.82 -28.48 13.67
CA GLN A 323 17.71 -28.39 12.21
C GLN A 323 16.25 -28.41 11.69
N VAL A 324 15.35 -29.13 12.37
CA VAL A 324 13.98 -29.35 11.90
C VAL A 324 12.91 -28.70 12.76
N GLY A 325 13.27 -28.26 13.98
CA GLY A 325 12.33 -27.72 14.96
C GLY A 325 11.55 -26.46 14.48
N THR A 326 12.05 -25.78 13.49
CA THR A 326 11.37 -24.61 12.90
C THR A 326 10.09 -25.02 12.13
N VAL A 327 10.00 -26.25 11.65
CA VAL A 327 8.88 -26.74 10.80
C VAL A 327 8.13 -27.91 11.44
N LYS A 328 8.61 -28.47 12.53
CA LYS A 328 7.96 -29.50 13.34
C LYS A 328 7.15 -28.91 14.49
#